data_fe0b11c8800e131c372534f5762dfb02
#
_entry.id   fe0b11c8800e131c372534f5762dfb02
#
_cell.length_a   1.000
_cell.length_b   1.000
_cell.length_c   1.000
_cell.angle_alpha   90.00
_cell.angle_beta   90.00
_cell.angle_gamma   90.00
#
_symmetry.space_group_name_H-M   'P 1'
#
loop_
_entity.id
_entity.type
_entity.pdbx_description
1 polymer ?
#
loop_
_entity_poly.entity_id
_entity_poly.type
_entity_poly.pdbx_seq_one_letter_code
_entity_poly.pdbx_strand_id
1 'polypeptide(L)' 'MGEVYAVGDSLRDLQAFHDAGCKPILVRSGKGEETLALGSFPKGTLIFADLAEATQHIIGEDL' A
#
# COMPACT_ATOMS: atom_id res chain seq x y z
N MET A 1 14.84 13.43 2.39
CA MET A 1 14.81 11.99 2.62
C MET A 1 13.44 11.45 2.35
N GLY A 2 13.31 10.62 1.35
CA GLY A 2 12.03 10.07 0.97
C GLY A 2 11.57 8.94 1.86
N GLU A 3 10.27 8.72 1.90
CA GLU A 3 9.72 7.57 2.59
C GLU A 3 9.88 6.34 1.71
N VAL A 4 10.00 5.17 2.35
CA VAL A 4 10.05 3.92 1.62
C VAL A 4 8.62 3.40 1.49
N TYR A 5 8.17 3.23 0.26
CA TYR A 5 6.85 2.67 -0.02
C TYR A 5 6.96 1.17 -0.25
N ALA A 6 5.97 0.43 0.22
CA ALA A 6 5.91 -1.01 0.00
C ALA A 6 4.48 -1.38 -0.40
N VAL A 7 4.35 -2.10 -1.50
CA VAL A 7 3.06 -2.42 -2.11
C VAL A 7 2.69 -3.87 -1.85
N GLY A 8 1.48 -4.10 -1.39
CA GLY A 8 0.98 -5.44 -1.15
C GLY A 8 -0.52 -5.54 -1.35
N ASP A 9 -1.04 -6.76 -1.36
CA ASP A 9 -2.46 -7.01 -1.54
C ASP A 9 -3.10 -7.75 -0.36
N SER A 10 -2.37 -7.95 0.72
CA SER A 10 -2.91 -8.60 1.90
C SER A 10 -2.61 -7.80 3.16
N LEU A 11 -3.45 -8.00 4.17
CA LEU A 11 -3.26 -7.31 5.44
C LEU A 11 -1.93 -7.68 6.10
N ARG A 12 -1.51 -8.93 5.97
CA ARG A 12 -0.25 -9.39 6.52
C ARG A 12 0.92 -8.59 5.93
N ASP A 13 0.90 -8.38 4.61
CA ASP A 13 1.93 -7.61 3.94
C ASP A 13 1.95 -6.18 4.45
N LEU A 14 0.78 -5.56 4.54
CA LEU A 14 0.68 -4.18 4.98
C LEU A 14 1.18 -4.01 6.41
N GLN A 15 0.86 -4.95 7.27
CA GLN A 15 1.30 -4.90 8.65
C GLN A 15 2.82 -5.04 8.74
N ALA A 16 3.40 -5.96 7.96
CA ALA A 16 4.84 -6.14 7.94
C ALA A 16 5.55 -4.88 7.44
N PHE A 17 5.01 -4.24 6.42
CA PHE A 17 5.59 -3.00 5.89
C PHE A 17 5.56 -1.89 6.93
N HIS A 18 4.43 -1.76 7.61
CA HIS A 18 4.28 -0.76 8.65
C HIS A 18 5.28 -0.99 9.78
N ASP A 19 5.43 -2.24 10.21
CA ASP A 19 6.34 -2.60 11.29
C ASP A 19 7.80 -2.36 10.90
N ALA A 20 8.10 -2.46 9.62
CA ALA A 20 9.45 -2.21 9.11
C ALA A 20 9.73 -0.73 8.88
N GLY A 21 8.76 0.14 9.15
CA GLY A 21 8.92 1.58 8.94
C GLY A 21 8.65 2.03 7.51
N CYS A 22 8.08 1.16 6.69
CA CYS A 22 7.69 1.50 5.33
C CYS A 22 6.29 2.05 5.31
N LYS A 23 5.97 2.82 4.26
CA LYS A 23 4.61 3.30 4.06
C LYS A 23 3.82 2.26 3.27
N PRO A 24 2.80 1.63 3.87
CA PRO A 24 2.08 0.55 3.19
C PRO A 24 1.17 1.09 2.09
N ILE A 25 1.14 0.38 0.98
CA ILE A 25 0.23 0.69 -0.12
C ILE A 25 -0.56 -0.57 -0.45
N LEU A 26 -1.89 -0.47 -0.39
CA LEU A 26 -2.77 -1.55 -0.76
C LEU A 26 -3.23 -1.36 -2.19
N VAL A 27 -3.05 -2.39 -3.02
CA VAL A 27 -3.62 -2.41 -4.37
C VAL A 27 -4.84 -3.32 -4.35
N ARG A 28 -5.89 -2.91 -5.06
CA ARG A 28 -7.17 -3.63 -5.05
C ARG A 28 -7.18 -4.83 -5.97
N SER A 29 -6.20 -4.95 -6.85
CA SER A 29 -6.08 -6.13 -7.71
C SER A 29 -5.71 -7.35 -6.88
N GLY A 30 -6.00 -8.54 -7.42
CA GLY A 30 -5.74 -9.78 -6.70
C GLY A 30 -6.56 -9.88 -5.43
N LYS A 31 -5.91 -10.06 -4.30
CA LYS A 31 -6.57 -10.19 -3.01
C LYS A 31 -6.88 -8.85 -2.35
N GLY A 32 -6.53 -7.75 -3.00
CA GLY A 32 -6.70 -6.43 -2.41
C GLY A 32 -8.15 -6.11 -2.09
N GLU A 33 -9.10 -6.57 -2.91
CA GLU A 33 -10.52 -6.33 -2.63
C GLU A 33 -10.96 -6.99 -1.33
N GLU A 34 -10.51 -8.22 -1.07
CA GLU A 34 -10.84 -8.91 0.16
C GLU A 34 -10.22 -8.20 1.36
N THR A 35 -8.99 -7.76 1.21
CA THR A 35 -8.29 -7.03 2.26
C THR A 35 -8.98 -5.71 2.55
N LEU A 36 -9.43 -5.02 1.51
CA LEU A 36 -10.15 -3.77 1.66
C LEU A 36 -11.45 -3.96 2.46
N ALA A 37 -12.13 -5.08 2.20
CA ALA A 37 -13.39 -5.38 2.89
C ALA A 37 -13.19 -5.62 4.39
N LEU A 38 -12.01 -6.07 4.79
CA LEU A 38 -11.70 -6.26 6.21
C LEU A 38 -11.63 -4.93 6.96
N GLY A 39 -11.20 -3.88 6.28
CA GLY A 39 -11.22 -2.54 6.85
C GLY A 39 -10.24 -2.26 7.97
N SER A 40 -9.34 -3.18 8.26
CA SER A 40 -8.41 -3.05 9.38
C SER A 40 -6.98 -2.87 8.86
N PHE A 41 -6.62 -1.62 8.57
CA PHE A 41 -5.32 -1.32 7.98
C PHE A 41 -4.41 -0.60 8.96
N PRO A 42 -3.08 -0.72 8.80
CA PRO A 42 -2.15 0.12 9.53
C PRO A 42 -2.42 1.59 9.21
N LYS A 43 -2.13 2.45 10.18
CA LYS A 43 -2.32 3.87 9.99
C LYS A 43 -1.45 4.37 8.85
N GLY A 44 -2.02 5.18 7.98
CA GLY A 44 -1.29 5.75 6.86
C GLY A 44 -1.25 4.89 5.61
N THR A 45 -1.99 3.78 5.59
CA THR A 45 -2.06 2.93 4.40
C THR A 45 -2.74 3.68 3.25
N LEU A 46 -2.10 3.67 2.08
CA LEU A 46 -2.66 4.25 0.87
C LEU A 46 -3.32 3.13 0.05
N ILE A 47 -4.40 3.46 -0.64
CA ILE A 47 -5.16 2.48 -1.39
C ILE A 47 -5.26 2.91 -2.85
N PHE A 48 -4.88 2.02 -3.76
CA PHE A 48 -4.93 2.27 -5.20
C PHE A 48 -5.59 1.11 -5.92
N ALA A 49 -6.10 1.39 -7.12
CA ALA A 49 -6.80 0.36 -7.89
C ALA A 49 -5.87 -0.77 -8.31
N ASP A 50 -4.66 -0.43 -8.72
CA ASP A 50 -3.67 -1.42 -9.15
C ASP A 50 -2.26 -0.88 -8.97
N LEU A 51 -1.29 -1.73 -9.32
CA LEU A 51 0.12 -1.37 -9.17
C LEU A 51 0.52 -0.19 -10.06
N ALA A 52 -0.06 -0.09 -11.24
CA ALA A 52 0.26 1.01 -12.15
C ALA A 52 -0.12 2.35 -11.53
N GLU A 53 -1.30 2.42 -10.91
CA GLU A 53 -1.75 3.64 -10.24
C GLU A 53 -0.86 3.97 -9.05
N ALA A 54 -0.50 2.96 -8.27
CA ALA A 54 0.38 3.15 -7.13
C ALA A 54 1.75 3.67 -7.57
N THR A 55 2.28 3.10 -8.65
CA THR A 55 3.57 3.51 -9.20
C THR A 55 3.53 4.97 -9.65
N GLN A 56 2.46 5.39 -10.30
CA GLN A 56 2.32 6.77 -10.73
C GLN A 56 2.30 7.74 -9.54
N HIS A 57 1.65 7.34 -8.46
CA HIS A 57 1.63 8.16 -7.26
C HIS A 57 3.03 8.35 -6.69
N ILE A 58 3.79 7.26 -6.60
CA ILE A 58 5.14 7.29 -6.05
C ILE A 58 6.05 8.16 -6.91
N ILE A 59 6.00 7.95 -8.24
CA ILE A 59 6.81 8.72 -9.17
C ILE A 59 6.41 10.20 -9.13
N GLY A 60 5.12 10.46 -9.07
CA GLY A 60 4.61 11.81 -9.03
C GLY A 60 5.10 12.59 -7.81
N GLU A 61 5.26 11.93 -6.69
CA GLU A 61 5.78 12.58 -5.48
C GLU A 61 7.25 12.96 -5.61
N ASP A 62 8.00 12.20 -6.40
CA ASP A 62 9.41 12.46 -6.59
C ASP A 62 9.70 13.60 -7.56
N LEU A 63 8.69 13.99 -8.32
CA LEU A 63 8.83 15.10 -9.25
C LEU A 63 8.46 16.42 -8.57
#